data_4b431a862fea645189bc17ea8d3fc645
#
_entry.id   4b431a862fea645189bc17ea8d3fc645
#
_cell.length_a   1.000
_cell.length_b   1.000
_cell.length_c   1.000
_cell.angle_alpha   90.00
_cell.angle_beta   90.00
_cell.angle_gamma   90.00
#
_symmetry.space_group_name_H-M   'P 1'
#
loop_
_entity.id
_entity.type
_entity.pdbx_description
1 polymer ?
#
loop_
_entity_poly.entity_id
_entity_poly.type
_entity_poly.pdbx_seq_one_letter_code
_entity_poly.pdbx_strand_id
1 'polypeptide(L)'
;MKAELFANGPISCGIHATDNFELHYDGGIYSEDLGKYFLLNHEISVTGYGVTDDGQEYWIGRNSWGTYWGNYGFFYMNMYENNLGIERNCVAGTPTYTKPAAEVFTQ
;
A
#
# COMPACT_ATOMS: atom_id res chain seq x y z
N MET A 1 -7.23 8.34 -3.90
CA MET A 1 -6.93 7.06 -3.24
C MET A 1 -7.97 6.67 -2.18
N LYS A 2 -8.27 7.55 -1.22
CA LYS A 2 -9.24 7.21 -0.15
C LYS A 2 -10.62 6.85 -0.68
N ALA A 3 -11.14 7.62 -1.63
CA ALA A 3 -12.46 7.37 -2.19
C ALA A 3 -12.53 6.01 -2.88
N GLU A 4 -11.49 5.63 -3.60
CA GLU A 4 -11.40 4.34 -4.28
C GLU A 4 -11.30 3.18 -3.28
N LEU A 5 -10.49 3.34 -2.23
CA LEU A 5 -10.38 2.35 -1.16
C LEU A 5 -11.72 2.13 -0.46
N PHE A 6 -12.42 3.21 -0.16
CA PHE A 6 -13.72 3.15 0.49
C PHE A 6 -14.77 2.46 -0.38
N ALA A 7 -14.81 2.81 -1.66
CA ALA A 7 -15.86 2.33 -2.57
C ALA A 7 -15.60 0.91 -3.10
N ASN A 8 -14.34 0.57 -3.42
CA ASN A 8 -14.02 -0.62 -4.20
C ASN A 8 -12.95 -1.52 -3.58
N GLY A 9 -12.38 -1.14 -2.43
CA GLY A 9 -11.38 -1.96 -1.73
C GLY A 9 -9.95 -1.67 -2.17
N PRO A 10 -9.03 -2.61 -1.93
CA PRO A 10 -7.60 -2.40 -2.15
C PRO A 10 -7.23 -1.95 -3.56
N ILE A 11 -6.18 -1.12 -3.64
CA ILE A 11 -5.63 -0.64 -4.92
C ILE A 11 -4.15 -1.02 -5.00
N SER A 12 -3.63 -1.10 -6.22
CA SER A 12 -2.23 -1.43 -6.48
C SER A 12 -1.46 -0.13 -6.72
N CYS A 13 -0.40 0.07 -5.95
CA CYS A 13 0.43 1.28 -6.04
C CYS A 13 1.90 0.92 -6.22
N GLY A 14 2.60 1.71 -7.04
CA GLY A 14 4.04 1.60 -7.16
C GLY A 14 4.75 2.40 -6.09
N ILE A 15 5.87 1.89 -5.62
CA ILE A 15 6.78 2.62 -4.73
C ILE A 15 8.22 2.42 -5.20
N HIS A 16 9.12 3.29 -4.72
CA HIS A 16 10.54 3.01 -4.80
C HIS A 16 10.98 2.44 -3.46
N ALA A 17 11.15 1.12 -3.42
CA ALA A 17 11.59 0.45 -2.21
C ALA A 17 13.08 0.71 -2.00
N THR A 18 13.41 1.49 -0.97
CA THR A 18 14.79 1.80 -0.60
C THR A 18 15.33 0.73 0.33
N ASP A 19 16.65 0.68 0.49
CA ASP A 19 17.29 -0.20 1.46
C ASP A 19 16.80 0.11 2.87
N ASN A 20 16.57 1.38 3.18
CA ASN A 20 16.09 1.78 4.49
C ASN A 20 14.69 1.21 4.77
N PHE A 21 13.80 1.27 3.78
CA PHE A 21 12.47 0.68 3.91
C PHE A 21 12.53 -0.85 4.01
N GLU A 22 13.30 -1.46 3.11
CA GLU A 22 13.39 -2.92 3.03
C GLU A 22 14.03 -3.53 4.27
N LEU A 23 15.13 -2.95 4.75
CA LEU A 23 15.96 -3.55 5.79
C LEU A 23 15.69 -3.02 7.19
N HIS A 24 15.10 -1.83 7.33
CA HIS A 24 15.01 -1.15 8.63
C HIS A 24 13.59 -0.77 9.05
N TYR A 25 12.58 -1.01 8.22
CA TYR A 25 11.21 -0.75 8.65
C TYR A 25 10.80 -1.74 9.76
N ASP A 26 10.33 -1.22 10.89
CA ASP A 26 10.05 -2.02 12.09
C ASP A 26 8.61 -1.92 12.60
N GLY A 27 7.69 -1.37 11.82
CA GLY A 27 6.27 -1.41 12.15
C GLY A 27 5.59 -0.08 12.48
N GLY A 28 6.33 1.01 12.55
CA GLY A 28 5.74 2.34 12.76
C GLY A 28 5.20 2.97 11.48
N ILE A 29 4.82 4.24 11.54
CA ILE A 29 4.44 5.00 10.36
C ILE A 29 5.71 5.52 9.68
N TYR A 30 5.93 5.07 8.46
CA TYR A 30 7.15 5.33 7.72
C TYR A 30 7.05 6.61 6.90
N SER A 31 8.13 7.35 6.82
CA SER A 31 8.26 8.52 5.96
C SER A 31 9.64 8.53 5.35
N GLU A 32 9.72 8.75 4.03
CA GLU A 32 10.98 8.96 3.34
C GLU A 32 10.72 9.74 2.06
N ASP A 33 11.23 10.96 2.00
CA ASP A 33 11.10 11.83 0.83
C ASP A 33 12.28 11.60 -0.10
N LEU A 34 11.99 11.13 -1.30
CA LEU A 34 12.99 10.85 -2.33
C LEU A 34 13.18 12.01 -3.32
N GLY A 35 12.48 13.13 -3.10
CA GLY A 35 12.53 14.24 -4.03
C GLY A 35 11.64 14.00 -5.25
N LYS A 36 11.95 14.69 -6.36
CA LYS A 36 11.12 14.66 -7.58
C LYS A 36 11.54 13.60 -8.59
N TYR A 37 12.79 13.20 -8.60
CA TYR A 37 13.37 12.38 -9.66
C TYR A 37 13.80 11.02 -9.12
N PHE A 38 12.91 10.06 -9.22
CA PHE A 38 13.20 8.66 -8.89
C PHE A 38 12.26 7.75 -9.68
N LEU A 39 12.63 6.49 -9.81
CA LEU A 39 11.84 5.50 -10.51
C LEU A 39 11.14 4.59 -9.49
N LEU A 40 9.91 4.21 -9.81
CA LEU A 40 9.21 3.20 -9.02
C LEU A 40 9.78 1.83 -9.39
N ASN A 41 10.08 1.00 -8.40
CA ASN A 41 10.72 -0.30 -8.63
C ASN A 41 10.00 -1.47 -7.95
N HIS A 42 8.88 -1.22 -7.29
CA HIS A 42 8.17 -2.24 -6.53
C HIS A 42 6.68 -1.93 -6.52
N GLU A 43 5.86 -2.98 -6.54
CA GLU A 43 4.41 -2.85 -6.50
C GLU A 43 3.89 -3.40 -5.19
N ILE A 44 2.99 -2.65 -4.54
CA ILE A 44 2.37 -3.04 -3.28
C ILE A 44 0.86 -2.85 -3.36
N SER A 45 0.15 -3.39 -2.40
CA SER A 45 -1.28 -3.19 -2.28
C SER A 45 -1.57 -2.21 -1.15
N VAL A 46 -2.26 -1.11 -1.45
CA VAL A 46 -2.80 -0.24 -0.41
C VAL A 46 -4.18 -0.77 -0.05
N THR A 47 -4.32 -1.21 1.19
CA THR A 47 -5.52 -1.92 1.65
C THR A 47 -6.46 -1.03 2.47
N GLY A 48 -5.96 0.11 2.95
CA GLY A 48 -6.76 1.00 3.78
C GLY A 48 -5.99 2.25 4.18
N TYR A 49 -6.57 2.98 5.09
CA TYR A 49 -5.97 4.20 5.63
C TYR A 49 -6.47 4.42 7.06
N GLY A 50 -5.75 5.24 7.80
CA GLY A 50 -6.10 5.54 9.18
C GLY A 50 -5.59 6.89 9.61
N VAL A 51 -5.88 7.24 10.85
CA VAL A 51 -5.43 8.48 11.48
C VAL A 51 -5.12 8.19 12.95
N THR A 52 -3.99 8.74 13.42
CA THR A 52 -3.62 8.62 14.84
C THR A 52 -4.41 9.60 15.69
N ASP A 53 -4.34 9.44 17.02
CA ASP A 53 -5.03 10.34 17.97
C ASP A 53 -4.59 11.80 17.83
N ASP A 54 -3.34 12.03 17.43
CA ASP A 54 -2.80 13.37 17.21
C ASP A 54 -3.01 13.91 15.79
N GLY A 55 -3.77 13.18 14.95
CA GLY A 55 -4.17 13.66 13.64
C GLY A 55 -3.25 13.29 12.49
N GLN A 56 -2.26 12.42 12.70
CA GLN A 56 -1.39 11.96 11.62
C GLN A 56 -2.12 10.93 10.76
N GLU A 57 -2.31 11.23 9.47
CA GLU A 57 -2.96 10.33 8.53
C GLU A 57 -1.94 9.43 7.84
N TYR A 58 -2.32 8.18 7.57
CA TYR A 58 -1.40 7.22 6.97
C TYR A 58 -2.14 6.21 6.09
N TRP A 59 -1.41 5.67 5.11
CA TRP A 59 -1.85 4.54 4.30
C TRP A 59 -1.48 3.24 4.97
N ILE A 60 -2.33 2.23 4.80
CA ILE A 60 -2.03 0.85 5.21
C ILE A 60 -1.70 0.09 3.94
N GLY A 61 -0.47 -0.41 3.85
CA GLY A 61 0.00 -1.16 2.70
C GLY A 61 0.31 -2.60 3.06
N ARG A 62 0.12 -3.49 2.08
CA ARG A 62 0.52 -4.88 2.20
C ARG A 62 1.65 -5.16 1.22
N ASN A 63 2.75 -5.67 1.76
CA ASN A 63 3.91 -6.07 0.99
C ASN A 63 3.86 -7.55 0.66
N SER A 64 4.79 -7.99 -0.19
CA SER A 64 4.89 -9.38 -0.64
C SER A 64 6.22 -10.03 -0.24
N TRP A 65 6.81 -9.58 0.87
CA TRP A 65 8.08 -10.10 1.39
C TRP A 65 7.91 -11.05 2.58
N GLY A 66 6.70 -11.53 2.80
CA GLY A 66 6.39 -12.47 3.88
C GLY A 66 5.98 -11.77 5.18
N THR A 67 5.47 -12.58 6.12
CA THR A 67 4.93 -12.08 7.39
C THR A 67 6.01 -11.69 8.39
N TYR A 68 7.27 -12.08 8.16
CA TYR A 68 8.38 -11.66 9.01
C TYR A 68 8.87 -10.26 8.71
N TRP A 69 8.49 -9.71 7.56
CA TRP A 69 8.83 -8.33 7.21
C TRP A 69 7.77 -7.37 7.74
N GLY A 70 8.22 -6.21 8.23
CA GLY A 70 7.33 -5.16 8.69
C GLY A 70 6.42 -5.57 9.83
N ASN A 71 5.17 -5.14 9.77
CA ASN A 71 4.14 -5.48 10.75
C ASN A 71 3.31 -6.65 10.20
N TYR A 72 3.79 -7.88 10.39
CA TYR A 72 3.15 -9.10 9.84
C TYR A 72 2.93 -9.02 8.32
N GLY A 73 3.90 -8.43 7.61
CA GLY A 73 3.83 -8.25 6.16
C GLY A 73 3.20 -6.94 5.70
N PHE A 74 2.61 -6.20 6.62
CA PHE A 74 2.00 -4.90 6.36
C PHE A 74 2.94 -3.76 6.74
N PHE A 75 2.61 -2.55 6.27
CA PHE A 75 3.32 -1.34 6.65
C PHE A 75 2.35 -0.16 6.71
N TYR A 76 2.76 0.88 7.43
CA TYR A 76 2.04 2.14 7.49
C TYR A 76 2.92 3.23 6.88
N MET A 77 2.36 4.00 5.96
CA MET A 77 3.07 5.06 5.24
C MET A 77 2.39 6.39 5.46
N ASN A 78 3.15 7.39 5.90
CA ASN A 78 2.62 8.73 6.10
C ASN A 78 2.02 9.29 4.82
N MET A 79 0.89 9.99 4.92
CA MET A 79 0.15 10.53 3.78
C MET A 79 0.64 11.89 3.32
N TYR A 80 0.32 12.18 2.05
CA TYR A 80 0.33 13.48 1.37
C TYR A 80 1.70 14.04 1.03
N GLU A 81 2.77 13.38 1.38
CA GLU A 81 4.14 13.82 1.05
C GLU A 81 4.78 12.96 -0.02
N ASN A 82 4.00 12.10 -0.67
CA ASN A 82 4.47 11.17 -1.70
C ASN A 82 5.65 10.32 -1.21
N ASN A 83 5.58 9.83 0.01
CA ASN A 83 6.64 9.03 0.63
C ASN A 83 6.89 7.76 -0.21
N LEU A 84 8.12 7.52 -0.60
CA LEU A 84 8.53 6.45 -1.52
C LEU A 84 7.73 6.43 -2.84
N GLY A 85 7.06 7.52 -3.18
CA GLY A 85 6.25 7.62 -4.39
C GLY A 85 4.88 6.95 -4.30
N ILE A 86 4.41 6.61 -3.12
CA ILE A 86 3.18 5.81 -2.94
C ILE A 86 1.92 6.49 -3.50
N GLU A 87 1.90 7.81 -3.59
CA GLU A 87 0.74 8.55 -4.11
C GLU A 87 0.87 8.92 -5.58
N ARG A 88 1.92 8.44 -6.24
CA ARG A 88 2.28 8.85 -7.59
C ARG A 88 1.57 8.04 -8.67
N ASN A 89 1.48 6.73 -8.50
CA ASN A 89 0.96 5.84 -9.54
C ASN A 89 0.23 4.65 -8.93
N CYS A 90 -1.09 4.79 -8.84
CA CYS A 90 -1.95 3.74 -8.31
C CYS A 90 -2.97 3.35 -9.36
N VAL A 91 -3.31 2.08 -9.41
CA VAL A 91 -4.36 1.55 -10.28
C VAL A 91 -5.38 0.78 -9.45
N ALA A 92 -6.64 0.91 -9.86
CA ALA A 92 -7.74 0.21 -9.25
C ALA A 92 -8.53 -0.49 -10.34
N GLY A 93 -9.18 -1.59 -9.97
CA GLY A 93 -10.00 -2.33 -10.91
C GLY A 93 -11.20 -2.94 -10.21
N THR A 94 -12.29 -3.07 -10.95
CA THR A 94 -13.45 -3.79 -10.49
C THR A 94 -13.41 -5.18 -11.10
N PRO A 95 -13.30 -6.25 -10.29
CA PRO A 95 -13.24 -7.59 -10.84
C PRO A 95 -14.56 -7.95 -11.52
N THR A 96 -14.46 -8.65 -12.65
CA THR A 96 -15.60 -9.15 -13.37
C THR A 96 -15.53 -10.68 -13.35
N TYR A 97 -16.60 -11.30 -12.87
CA TYR A 97 -16.68 -12.75 -12.75
C TYR A 97 -17.61 -13.31 -13.83
N THR A 98 -17.16 -14.36 -14.51
CA THR A 98 -17.98 -15.08 -15.49
C THR A 98 -18.86 -16.14 -14.84
N LYS A 99 -18.58 -16.45 -13.57
CA LYS A 99 -19.35 -17.41 -12.77
C LYS A 99 -19.62 -16.82 -11.38
N PRO A 100 -20.73 -17.23 -10.73
CA PRO A 100 -20.92 -16.88 -9.31
C PRO A 100 -19.75 -17.33 -8.45
N ALA A 101 -19.46 -16.59 -7.39
CA ALA A 101 -18.32 -16.88 -6.51
C ALA A 101 -18.36 -18.30 -5.94
N ALA A 102 -19.56 -18.82 -5.60
CA ALA A 102 -19.71 -20.17 -5.09
C ALA A 102 -19.25 -21.23 -6.10
N GLU A 103 -19.48 -21.03 -7.39
CA GLU A 103 -19.01 -21.95 -8.43
C GLU A 103 -17.51 -21.89 -8.62
N VAL A 104 -16.92 -20.71 -8.46
CA VAL A 104 -15.47 -20.53 -8.57
C VAL A 104 -14.73 -21.31 -7.48
N PHE A 105 -15.25 -21.28 -6.26
CA PHE A 105 -14.62 -21.93 -5.11
C PHE A 105 -14.93 -23.41 -4.97
N THR A 106 -15.89 -23.94 -5.71
CA THR A 106 -16.25 -25.37 -5.66
C THR A 106 -15.57 -26.19 -6.76
N GLN A 107 -14.81 -25.56 -7.61
CA GLN A 107 -13.99 -26.24 -8.63
C GLN A 107 -12.60 -26.64 -8.07
#